data_59b07a32618871a00073f1622ab6a60f
#
_entry.id   59b07a32618871a00073f1622ab6a60f
#
_cell.length_a   1.000
_cell.length_b   1.000
_cell.length_c   1.000
_cell.angle_alpha   90.00
_cell.angle_beta   90.00
_cell.angle_gamma   90.00
#
_symmetry.space_group_name_H-M   'P 1'
#
loop_
_entity.id
_entity.type
_entity.pdbx_description
1 polymer ?
#
loop_
_entity_poly.entity_id
_entity_poly.type
_entity_poly.pdbx_seq_one_letter_code
_entity_poly.pdbx_strand_id
1 'polypeptide(L)'
;AHTQPTKLAAMESLWNTTTNAPMYLLLIPDPENEKNSVEAIGIPSMLSILAGKKEIKGLKEFSPSERPPVTLTFVSFRLMVGLGFLFILLTLLVLIKFRYIEKSTIFLKLLLWSIPLPYIAGQLGWIVAEVGRQPWIVYGLLKTTDAVSKTVEPSQVLASLIGFTVFYGALGIIDIYLLAKYARKGPEPKEV
;
A
#
# COMPACT_ATOMS: atom_id res chain seq x y z
N ALA A 1 -13.92 -3.70 -6.72
CA ALA A 1 -14.37 -4.90 -7.47
C ALA A 1 -15.16 -4.55 -8.74
N HIS A 2 -16.05 -3.54 -8.72
CA HIS A 2 -16.85 -3.20 -9.89
C HIS A 2 -16.10 -2.37 -10.93
N THR A 3 -15.31 -1.41 -10.51
CA THR A 3 -14.66 -0.41 -11.36
C THR A 3 -13.27 -0.81 -11.85
N GLN A 4 -12.56 -1.68 -11.14
CA GLN A 4 -11.19 -2.10 -11.47
C GLN A 4 -10.99 -3.60 -11.16
N PRO A 5 -11.56 -4.50 -11.95
CA PRO A 5 -11.48 -5.94 -11.69
C PRO A 5 -10.06 -6.50 -11.81
N THR A 6 -9.24 -6.01 -12.76
CA THR A 6 -7.83 -6.40 -12.91
C THR A 6 -7.00 -6.07 -11.68
N LYS A 7 -7.24 -4.89 -11.07
CA LYS A 7 -6.57 -4.47 -9.84
C LYS A 7 -6.91 -5.42 -8.68
N LEU A 8 -8.19 -5.76 -8.50
CA LEU A 8 -8.60 -6.70 -7.46
C LEU A 8 -7.94 -8.07 -7.66
N ALA A 9 -7.94 -8.58 -8.88
CA ALA A 9 -7.29 -9.85 -9.20
C ALA A 9 -5.77 -9.82 -8.93
N ALA A 10 -5.11 -8.69 -9.23
CA ALA A 10 -3.68 -8.52 -8.96
C ALA A 10 -3.36 -8.40 -7.46
N MET A 11 -4.20 -7.69 -6.68
CA MET A 11 -4.04 -7.55 -5.23
C MET A 11 -4.11 -8.89 -4.50
N GLU A 12 -4.87 -9.84 -5.04
CA GLU A 12 -5.06 -11.19 -4.48
C GLU A 12 -4.33 -12.27 -5.27
N SER A 13 -3.59 -11.89 -6.33
CA SER A 13 -2.94 -12.83 -7.26
C SER A 13 -3.88 -13.93 -7.76
N LEU A 14 -5.11 -13.54 -8.09
CA LEU A 14 -6.12 -14.45 -8.58
C LEU A 14 -5.96 -14.63 -10.09
N TRP A 15 -5.44 -15.79 -10.51
CA TRP A 15 -5.16 -16.06 -11.93
C TRP A 15 -6.38 -16.58 -12.69
N ASN A 16 -7.17 -17.43 -12.08
CA ASN A 16 -8.34 -18.02 -12.72
C ASN A 16 -9.63 -17.43 -12.15
N THR A 17 -10.63 -17.23 -13.00
CA THR A 17 -11.97 -16.80 -12.56
C THR A 17 -12.57 -17.85 -11.63
N THR A 18 -13.01 -17.41 -10.47
CA THR A 18 -13.44 -18.31 -9.41
C THR A 18 -14.75 -17.85 -8.78
N THR A 19 -15.69 -18.76 -8.66
CA THR A 19 -16.94 -18.57 -7.92
C THR A 19 -16.70 -18.90 -6.46
N ASN A 20 -17.22 -18.08 -5.53
CA ASN A 20 -16.96 -18.19 -4.09
C ASN A 20 -15.45 -18.20 -3.79
N ALA A 21 -14.72 -17.27 -4.37
CA ALA A 21 -13.27 -17.21 -4.32
C ALA A 21 -12.75 -17.18 -2.87
N PRO A 22 -11.83 -18.09 -2.53
CA PRO A 22 -11.17 -18.10 -1.23
C PRO A 22 -10.19 -16.92 -1.12
N MET A 23 -9.89 -16.53 0.10
CA MET A 23 -8.80 -15.59 0.40
C MET A 23 -7.66 -16.38 1.03
N TYR A 24 -6.51 -16.40 0.37
CA TYR A 24 -5.32 -17.08 0.91
C TYR A 24 -4.53 -16.14 1.80
N LEU A 25 -4.18 -16.56 3.00
CA LEU A 25 -3.34 -15.77 3.91
C LEU A 25 -1.86 -15.85 3.50
N LEU A 26 -1.41 -17.00 3.05
CA LEU A 26 -0.06 -17.24 2.55
C LEU A 26 -0.13 -17.57 1.06
N LEU A 27 0.47 -16.71 0.24
CA LEU A 27 0.46 -16.84 -1.20
C LEU A 27 1.75 -16.23 -1.77
N ILE A 28 2.34 -16.89 -2.76
CA ILE A 28 3.50 -16.39 -3.49
C ILE A 28 3.15 -16.34 -4.97
N PRO A 29 3.04 -15.13 -5.58
CA PRO A 29 2.77 -14.99 -7.00
C PRO A 29 3.91 -15.50 -7.87
N ASP A 30 3.58 -16.10 -8.99
CA ASP A 30 4.50 -16.49 -10.08
C ASP A 30 3.93 -15.94 -11.40
N PRO A 31 4.18 -14.68 -11.73
CA PRO A 31 3.63 -14.04 -12.93
C PRO A 31 4.15 -14.63 -14.23
N GLU A 32 5.36 -15.20 -14.23
CA GLU A 32 5.97 -15.79 -15.44
C GLU A 32 5.21 -17.02 -15.91
N ASN A 33 4.74 -17.83 -14.95
CA ASN A 33 3.97 -19.02 -15.22
C ASN A 33 2.45 -18.84 -15.08
N GLU A 34 1.98 -17.59 -14.88
CA GLU A 34 0.57 -17.22 -14.66
C GLU A 34 -0.14 -18.10 -13.61
N LYS A 35 0.55 -18.34 -12.50
CA LYS A 35 0.07 -19.16 -11.38
C LYS A 35 0.61 -18.65 -10.05
N ASN A 36 0.26 -19.30 -8.97
CA ASN A 36 0.87 -19.10 -7.67
C ASN A 36 1.80 -20.28 -7.34
N SER A 37 3.01 -20.01 -6.87
CA SER A 37 3.97 -21.04 -6.45
C SER A 37 3.56 -21.67 -5.12
N VAL A 38 2.94 -20.86 -4.23
CA VAL A 38 2.44 -21.33 -2.93
C VAL A 38 1.06 -20.75 -2.71
N GLU A 39 0.12 -21.59 -2.30
CA GLU A 39 -1.20 -21.21 -1.83
C GLU A 39 -1.48 -21.97 -0.53
N ALA A 40 -1.49 -21.28 0.61
CA ALA A 40 -1.72 -21.91 1.90
C ALA A 40 -2.66 -21.06 2.79
N ILE A 41 -3.36 -21.76 3.68
CA ILE A 41 -4.30 -21.18 4.64
C ILE A 41 -5.38 -20.35 3.90
N GLY A 42 -6.16 -21.03 3.06
CA GLY A 42 -7.29 -20.44 2.34
C GLY A 42 -8.54 -20.34 3.22
N ILE A 43 -9.11 -19.17 3.32
CA ILE A 43 -10.42 -18.95 3.96
C ILE A 43 -11.48 -19.03 2.86
N PRO A 44 -12.36 -20.05 2.87
CA PRO A 44 -13.33 -20.25 1.80
C PRO A 44 -14.26 -19.04 1.64
N SER A 45 -14.55 -18.69 0.40
CA SER A 45 -15.50 -17.62 0.00
C SER A 45 -15.19 -16.21 0.53
N MET A 46 -14.13 -16.03 1.33
CA MET A 46 -13.85 -14.77 2.00
C MET A 46 -13.60 -13.63 1.01
N LEU A 47 -12.87 -13.87 -0.06
CA LEU A 47 -12.61 -12.86 -1.09
C LEU A 47 -13.91 -12.44 -1.80
N SER A 48 -14.79 -13.39 -2.11
CA SER A 48 -16.10 -13.10 -2.70
C SER A 48 -16.98 -12.27 -1.77
N ILE A 49 -16.98 -12.55 -0.47
CA ILE A 49 -17.73 -11.81 0.55
C ILE A 49 -17.20 -10.38 0.64
N LEU A 50 -15.90 -10.18 0.77
CA LEU A 50 -15.27 -8.87 0.86
C LEU A 50 -15.45 -8.04 -0.40
N ALA A 51 -15.42 -8.67 -1.57
CA ALA A 51 -15.63 -8.01 -2.85
C ALA A 51 -17.12 -7.71 -3.15
N GLY A 52 -18.05 -8.32 -2.41
CA GLY A 52 -19.49 -8.21 -2.66
C GLY A 52 -19.92 -8.86 -3.98
N LYS A 53 -19.19 -9.88 -4.43
CA LYS A 53 -19.44 -10.60 -5.71
C LYS A 53 -19.27 -12.09 -5.53
N LYS A 54 -20.22 -12.86 -6.06
CA LYS A 54 -20.16 -14.32 -6.03
C LYS A 54 -19.04 -14.87 -6.92
N GLU A 55 -18.82 -14.24 -8.08
CA GLU A 55 -17.77 -14.60 -9.04
C GLU A 55 -16.76 -13.45 -9.14
N ILE A 56 -15.48 -13.77 -9.09
CA ILE A 56 -14.37 -12.82 -9.24
C ILE A 56 -13.55 -13.24 -10.46
N LYS A 57 -13.39 -12.31 -11.39
CA LYS A 57 -12.59 -12.51 -12.60
C LYS A 57 -11.12 -12.64 -12.25
N GLY A 58 -10.47 -13.67 -12.78
CA GLY A 58 -9.04 -13.86 -12.69
C GLY A 58 -8.25 -13.05 -13.71
N LEU A 59 -6.94 -12.93 -13.49
CA LEU A 59 -6.03 -12.19 -14.35
C LEU A 59 -5.98 -12.73 -15.79
N LYS A 60 -6.20 -14.02 -15.97
CA LYS A 60 -6.20 -14.67 -17.30
C LYS A 60 -7.34 -14.23 -18.22
N GLU A 61 -8.42 -13.65 -17.67
CA GLU A 61 -9.51 -13.04 -18.45
C GLU A 61 -9.11 -11.73 -19.13
N PHE A 62 -7.97 -11.16 -18.77
CA PHE A 62 -7.50 -9.89 -19.30
C PHE A 62 -6.23 -10.10 -20.10
N SER A 63 -6.06 -9.30 -21.16
CA SER A 63 -4.82 -9.28 -21.94
C SER A 63 -3.61 -9.00 -21.05
N PRO A 64 -2.46 -9.66 -21.27
CA PRO A 64 -1.22 -9.38 -20.52
C PRO A 64 -0.85 -7.89 -20.50
N SER A 65 -1.11 -7.17 -21.60
CA SER A 65 -0.87 -5.72 -21.71
C SER A 65 -1.83 -4.85 -20.89
N GLU A 66 -2.87 -5.42 -20.31
CA GLU A 66 -3.87 -4.74 -19.48
C GLU A 66 -3.79 -5.11 -18.01
N ARG A 67 -2.82 -5.95 -17.66
CA ARG A 67 -2.59 -6.38 -16.28
C ARG A 67 -1.59 -5.43 -15.60
N PRO A 68 -1.86 -5.01 -14.36
CA PRO A 68 -0.86 -4.29 -13.58
C PRO A 68 0.31 -5.21 -13.19
N PRO A 69 1.45 -4.67 -12.72
CA PRO A 69 2.54 -5.46 -12.16
C PRO A 69 2.05 -6.26 -10.93
N VAL A 70 1.81 -7.57 -11.12
CA VAL A 70 1.11 -8.42 -10.14
C VAL A 70 1.87 -8.51 -8.83
N THR A 71 3.17 -8.88 -8.89
CA THR A 71 4.00 -9.06 -7.68
C THR A 71 4.05 -7.79 -6.84
N LEU A 72 4.31 -6.63 -7.46
CA LEU A 72 4.42 -5.36 -6.75
C LEU A 72 3.08 -4.96 -6.12
N THR A 73 1.99 -5.09 -6.87
CA THR A 73 0.64 -4.78 -6.39
C THR A 73 0.24 -5.70 -5.23
N PHE A 74 0.49 -7.00 -5.37
CA PHE A 74 0.19 -8.01 -4.35
C PHE A 74 0.98 -7.77 -3.05
N VAL A 75 2.31 -7.65 -3.14
CA VAL A 75 3.17 -7.49 -1.96
C VAL A 75 2.85 -6.18 -1.24
N SER A 76 2.69 -5.08 -1.97
CA SER A 76 2.33 -3.79 -1.37
C SER A 76 0.98 -3.85 -0.66
N PHE A 77 -0.02 -4.50 -1.24
CA PHE A 77 -1.33 -4.67 -0.63
C PHE A 77 -1.25 -5.52 0.65
N ARG A 78 -0.56 -6.65 0.60
CA ARG A 78 -0.41 -7.56 1.75
C ARG A 78 0.34 -6.90 2.91
N LEU A 79 1.43 -6.20 2.63
CA LEU A 79 2.18 -5.47 3.66
C LEU A 79 1.35 -4.33 4.25
N MET A 80 0.63 -3.57 3.43
CA MET A 80 -0.26 -2.50 3.91
C MET A 80 -1.33 -3.05 4.86
N VAL A 81 -2.02 -4.12 4.48
CA VAL A 81 -3.04 -4.77 5.32
C VAL A 81 -2.43 -5.36 6.58
N GLY A 82 -1.26 -6.02 6.47
CA GLY A 82 -0.52 -6.57 7.61
C GLY A 82 -0.13 -5.50 8.63
N LEU A 83 0.36 -4.34 8.16
CA LEU A 83 0.63 -3.19 9.02
C LEU A 83 -0.65 -2.66 9.69
N GLY A 84 -1.78 -2.64 8.98
CA GLY A 84 -3.06 -2.27 9.56
C GLY A 84 -3.46 -3.16 10.74
N PHE A 85 -3.33 -4.49 10.59
CA PHE A 85 -3.57 -5.43 11.70
C PHE A 85 -2.56 -5.25 12.84
N LEU A 86 -1.30 -4.97 12.53
CA LEU A 86 -0.28 -4.66 13.54
C LEU A 86 -0.67 -3.42 14.35
N PHE A 87 -1.19 -2.36 13.72
CA PHE A 87 -1.61 -1.15 14.44
C PHE A 87 -2.80 -1.42 15.37
N ILE A 88 -3.77 -2.22 14.92
CA ILE A 88 -4.88 -2.65 15.78
C ILE A 88 -4.33 -3.42 16.99
N LEU A 89 -3.43 -4.37 16.78
CA LEU A 89 -2.81 -5.16 17.84
C LEU A 89 -2.04 -4.27 18.82
N LEU A 90 -1.21 -3.35 18.33
CA LEU A 90 -0.45 -2.43 19.17
C LEU A 90 -1.38 -1.53 20.00
N THR A 91 -2.46 -1.01 19.40
CA THR A 91 -3.43 -0.18 20.09
C THR A 91 -4.14 -0.97 21.21
N LEU A 92 -4.55 -2.20 20.92
CA LEU A 92 -5.17 -3.07 21.94
C LEU A 92 -4.19 -3.38 23.08
N LEU A 93 -2.94 -3.65 22.77
CA LEU A 93 -1.89 -3.87 23.79
C LEU A 93 -1.65 -2.63 24.64
N VAL A 94 -1.67 -1.42 24.05
CA VAL A 94 -1.60 -0.15 24.78
C VAL A 94 -2.78 -0.02 25.73
N LEU A 95 -4.00 -0.27 25.27
CA LEU A 95 -5.21 -0.19 26.09
C LEU A 95 -5.18 -1.17 27.28
N ILE A 96 -4.78 -2.41 27.04
CA ILE A 96 -4.70 -3.44 28.08
C ILE A 96 -3.60 -3.11 29.11
N LYS A 97 -2.45 -2.61 28.64
CA LYS A 97 -1.29 -2.33 29.51
C LYS A 97 -1.17 -0.87 29.93
N PHE A 98 -2.20 -0.06 29.73
CA PHE A 98 -2.14 1.39 29.95
C PHE A 98 -1.54 1.79 31.32
N ARG A 99 -1.94 1.11 32.40
CA ARG A 99 -1.45 1.40 33.76
C ARG A 99 0.00 0.98 34.02
N TYR A 100 0.58 0.15 33.15
CA TYR A 100 1.92 -0.43 33.32
C TYR A 100 2.88 -0.05 32.18
N ILE A 101 2.43 0.80 31.26
CA ILE A 101 3.17 1.12 30.03
C ILE A 101 4.52 1.75 30.33
N GLU A 102 4.56 2.67 31.31
CA GLU A 102 5.76 3.38 31.72
C GLU A 102 6.81 2.47 32.37
N LYS A 103 6.39 1.33 32.91
CA LYS A 103 7.26 0.38 33.58
C LYS A 103 7.94 -0.61 32.63
N SER A 104 7.49 -0.69 31.37
CA SER A 104 8.01 -1.65 30.39
C SER A 104 8.86 -0.96 29.31
N THR A 105 10.16 -0.91 29.52
CA THR A 105 11.12 -0.34 28.56
C THR A 105 11.04 -1.02 27.18
N ILE A 106 10.81 -2.34 27.15
CA ILE A 106 10.70 -3.10 25.89
C ILE A 106 9.47 -2.63 25.11
N PHE A 107 8.33 -2.45 25.80
CA PHE A 107 7.11 -2.02 25.16
C PHE A 107 7.18 -0.58 24.64
N LEU A 108 7.81 0.32 25.42
CA LEU A 108 8.07 1.70 24.99
C LEU A 108 8.98 1.74 23.75
N LYS A 109 10.04 0.91 23.70
CA LYS A 109 10.88 0.78 22.51
C LYS A 109 10.10 0.28 21.30
N LEU A 110 9.21 -0.71 21.47
CA LEU A 110 8.37 -1.23 20.39
C LEU A 110 7.44 -0.13 19.84
N LEU A 111 6.81 0.66 20.70
CA LEU A 111 6.00 1.80 20.30
C LEU A 111 6.83 2.86 19.57
N LEU A 112 8.03 3.16 20.05
CA LEU A 112 8.95 4.10 19.40
C LEU A 112 9.29 3.64 17.98
N TRP A 113 9.64 2.36 17.80
CA TRP A 113 9.95 1.79 16.49
C TRP A 113 8.72 1.66 15.57
N SER A 114 7.51 1.73 16.11
CA SER A 114 6.29 1.71 15.30
C SER A 114 5.94 3.08 14.67
N ILE A 115 6.56 4.18 15.12
CA ILE A 115 6.28 5.54 14.61
C ILE A 115 6.44 5.67 13.08
N PRO A 116 7.47 5.13 12.42
CA PRO A 116 7.60 5.24 10.97
C PRO A 116 6.65 4.33 10.18
N LEU A 117 6.07 3.30 10.80
CA LEU A 117 5.28 2.29 10.09
C LEU A 117 4.01 2.85 9.42
N PRO A 118 3.26 3.82 9.98
CA PRO A 118 2.13 4.44 9.29
C PRO A 118 2.52 5.13 7.98
N TYR A 119 3.68 5.75 7.93
CA TYR A 119 4.21 6.37 6.70
C TYR A 119 4.51 5.30 5.65
N ILE A 120 5.11 4.18 6.05
CA ILE A 120 5.37 3.03 5.18
C ILE A 120 4.04 2.45 4.68
N ALA A 121 3.05 2.27 5.55
CA ALA A 121 1.73 1.79 5.15
C ALA A 121 1.05 2.74 4.15
N GLY A 122 1.19 4.06 4.34
CA GLY A 122 0.71 5.07 3.40
C GLY A 122 1.37 4.95 2.03
N GLN A 123 2.69 4.79 1.96
CA GLN A 123 3.41 4.60 0.69
C GLN A 123 3.01 3.30 -0.01
N LEU A 124 2.87 2.20 0.73
CA LEU A 124 2.38 0.93 0.19
C LEU A 124 0.96 1.08 -0.38
N GLY A 125 0.09 1.84 0.30
CA GLY A 125 -1.25 2.19 -0.18
C GLY A 125 -1.22 2.97 -1.50
N TRP A 126 -0.32 3.93 -1.63
CA TRP A 126 -0.09 4.68 -2.87
C TRP A 126 0.39 3.79 -4.01
N ILE A 127 1.33 2.88 -3.76
CA ILE A 127 1.77 1.89 -4.75
C ILE A 127 0.57 1.06 -5.22
N VAL A 128 -0.24 0.53 -4.32
CA VAL A 128 -1.46 -0.21 -4.67
C VAL A 128 -2.44 0.65 -5.47
N ALA A 129 -2.60 1.92 -5.10
CA ALA A 129 -3.54 2.83 -5.76
C ALA A 129 -3.11 3.13 -7.20
N GLU A 130 -1.86 3.50 -7.41
CA GLU A 130 -1.35 4.01 -8.68
C GLU A 130 -0.76 2.92 -9.58
N VAL A 131 0.08 2.04 -9.05
CA VAL A 131 0.67 0.94 -9.82
C VAL A 131 -0.35 -0.16 -10.10
N GLY A 132 -1.19 -0.48 -9.11
CA GLY A 132 -2.27 -1.47 -9.28
C GLY A 132 -3.37 -1.03 -10.24
N ARG A 133 -3.40 0.23 -10.65
CA ARG A 133 -4.32 0.75 -11.67
C ARG A 133 -3.76 0.65 -13.08
N GLN A 134 -2.45 0.54 -13.25
CA GLN A 134 -1.82 0.49 -14.56
C GLN A 134 -2.32 -0.70 -15.41
N PRO A 135 -2.38 -0.55 -16.74
CA PRO A 135 -1.95 0.61 -17.54
C PRO A 135 -3.02 1.70 -17.72
N TRP A 136 -4.06 1.71 -16.90
CA TRP A 136 -5.21 2.60 -17.07
C TRP A 136 -5.11 3.86 -16.21
N ILE A 137 -5.39 5.02 -16.80
CA ILE A 137 -5.75 6.24 -16.06
C ILE A 137 -7.24 6.21 -15.76
N VAL A 138 -8.06 5.94 -16.78
CA VAL A 138 -9.48 5.68 -16.62
C VAL A 138 -9.77 4.29 -17.16
N TYR A 139 -10.13 3.36 -16.28
CA TYR A 139 -10.31 1.95 -16.62
C TYR A 139 -11.26 1.78 -17.82
N GLY A 140 -10.78 1.06 -18.84
CA GLY A 140 -11.53 0.75 -20.06
C GLY A 140 -11.66 1.91 -21.06
N LEU A 141 -11.20 3.13 -20.72
CA LEU A 141 -11.36 4.32 -21.56
C LEU A 141 -10.04 4.96 -21.97
N LEU A 142 -9.11 5.15 -21.03
CA LEU A 142 -7.88 5.88 -21.27
C LEU A 142 -6.67 5.18 -20.64
N LYS A 143 -5.73 4.78 -21.49
CA LYS A 143 -4.44 4.23 -21.05
C LYS A 143 -3.45 5.34 -20.73
N THR A 144 -2.48 5.04 -19.88
CA THR A 144 -1.40 5.97 -19.51
C THR A 144 -0.59 6.42 -20.72
N THR A 145 -0.38 5.51 -21.71
CA THR A 145 0.32 5.81 -22.95
C THR A 145 -0.38 6.86 -23.81
N ASP A 146 -1.71 6.93 -23.73
CA ASP A 146 -2.54 7.79 -24.57
C ASP A 146 -2.89 9.12 -23.91
N ALA A 147 -2.55 9.24 -22.62
CA ALA A 147 -2.90 10.39 -21.77
C ALA A 147 -1.81 11.46 -21.74
N VAL A 148 -1.14 11.67 -22.85
CA VAL A 148 -0.14 12.73 -22.99
C VAL A 148 -0.86 14.03 -23.38
N SER A 149 -0.55 15.13 -22.65
CA SER A 149 -1.07 16.45 -23.00
C SER A 149 -0.55 16.89 -24.38
N LYS A 150 -1.45 17.30 -25.25
CA LYS A 150 -1.09 17.81 -26.59
C LYS A 150 -0.64 19.28 -26.57
N THR A 151 -0.88 19.98 -25.45
CA THR A 151 -0.67 21.43 -25.33
C THR A 151 0.51 21.81 -24.44
N VAL A 152 1.06 20.84 -23.67
CA VAL A 152 2.16 21.07 -22.75
C VAL A 152 3.41 20.41 -23.31
N GLU A 153 4.49 21.20 -23.46
CA GLU A 153 5.77 20.68 -23.91
C GLU A 153 6.49 19.90 -22.80
N PRO A 154 7.29 18.87 -23.15
CA PRO A 154 8.07 18.10 -22.17
C PRO A 154 9.01 18.96 -21.31
N SER A 155 9.55 20.03 -21.88
CA SER A 155 10.40 21.02 -21.20
C SER A 155 9.70 21.71 -20.04
N GLN A 156 8.44 22.08 -20.21
CA GLN A 156 7.61 22.72 -19.19
C GLN A 156 7.30 21.74 -18.03
N VAL A 157 7.02 20.48 -18.36
CA VAL A 157 6.81 19.43 -17.36
C VAL A 157 8.09 19.19 -16.56
N LEU A 158 9.23 19.11 -17.24
CA LEU A 158 10.54 18.92 -16.60
C LEU A 158 10.90 20.10 -15.68
N ALA A 159 10.70 21.33 -16.15
CA ALA A 159 10.95 22.54 -15.36
C ALA A 159 10.08 22.56 -14.09
N SER A 160 8.80 22.24 -14.22
CA SER A 160 7.88 22.15 -13.08
C SER A 160 8.31 21.05 -12.09
N LEU A 161 8.68 19.88 -12.60
CA LEU A 161 9.15 18.75 -11.77
C LEU A 161 10.41 19.11 -10.99
N ILE A 162 11.40 19.71 -11.65
CA ILE A 162 12.63 20.21 -10.99
C ILE A 162 12.27 21.26 -9.95
N GLY A 163 11.45 22.25 -10.30
CA GLY A 163 11.02 23.30 -9.39
C GLY A 163 10.37 22.76 -8.12
N PHE A 164 9.41 21.85 -8.25
CA PHE A 164 8.76 21.19 -7.11
C PHE A 164 9.74 20.34 -6.31
N THR A 165 10.61 19.56 -6.97
CA THR A 165 11.59 18.72 -6.28
C THR A 165 12.56 19.57 -5.44
N VAL A 166 13.08 20.67 -5.98
CA VAL A 166 13.98 21.57 -5.26
C VAL A 166 13.25 22.26 -4.10
N PHE A 167 12.06 22.80 -4.35
CA PHE A 167 11.29 23.51 -3.34
C PHE A 167 10.90 22.61 -2.17
N TYR A 168 10.25 21.47 -2.46
CA TYR A 168 9.83 20.51 -1.41
C TYR A 168 11.02 19.82 -0.77
N GLY A 169 12.10 19.58 -1.53
CA GLY A 169 13.36 19.06 -0.98
C GLY A 169 13.97 20.01 0.06
N ALA A 170 14.01 21.31 -0.25
CA ALA A 170 14.48 22.31 0.72
C ALA A 170 13.60 22.38 1.97
N LEU A 171 12.26 22.35 1.80
CA LEU A 171 11.33 22.29 2.94
C LEU A 171 11.54 21.02 3.77
N GLY A 172 11.73 19.86 3.13
CA GLY A 172 11.98 18.59 3.81
C GLY A 172 13.29 18.62 4.63
N ILE A 173 14.35 19.23 4.10
CA ILE A 173 15.61 19.41 4.86
C ILE A 173 15.39 20.27 6.10
N ILE A 174 14.65 21.38 5.97
CA ILE A 174 14.31 22.27 7.09
C ILE A 174 13.48 21.50 8.13
N ASP A 175 12.47 20.75 7.69
CA ASP A 175 11.61 19.96 8.57
C ASP A 175 12.42 18.93 9.35
N ILE A 176 13.25 18.14 8.69
CA ILE A 176 14.12 17.14 9.34
C ILE A 176 15.07 17.82 10.33
N TYR A 177 15.65 18.96 9.97
CA TYR A 177 16.52 19.72 10.86
C TYR A 177 15.77 20.18 12.12
N LEU A 178 14.57 20.73 11.98
CA LEU A 178 13.75 21.20 13.09
C LEU A 178 13.32 20.01 14.00
N LEU A 179 12.84 18.94 13.39
CA LEU A 179 12.46 17.72 14.13
C LEU A 179 13.65 17.17 14.94
N ALA A 180 14.83 17.04 14.32
CA ALA A 180 16.03 16.58 15.00
C ALA A 180 16.48 17.52 16.12
N LYS A 181 16.40 18.83 15.89
CA LYS A 181 16.76 19.86 16.89
C LYS A 181 15.87 19.78 18.11
N TYR A 182 14.54 19.76 17.90
CA TYR A 182 13.60 19.72 19.04
C TYR A 182 13.53 18.37 19.71
N ALA A 183 13.69 17.26 18.98
CA ALA A 183 13.80 15.93 19.58
C ALA A 183 15.01 15.81 20.52
N ARG A 184 16.16 16.43 20.15
CA ARG A 184 17.37 16.46 21.01
C ARG A 184 17.20 17.39 22.22
N LYS A 185 16.43 18.48 22.11
CA LYS A 185 16.15 19.39 23.22
C LYS A 185 15.34 18.70 24.33
N GLY A 186 14.48 17.75 23.96
CA GLY A 186 13.59 17.07 24.90
C GLY A 186 12.45 17.97 25.42
N PRO A 187 11.61 17.44 26.32
CA PRO A 187 10.53 18.23 26.93
C PRO A 187 11.11 19.32 27.84
N GLU A 188 10.50 20.49 27.82
CA GLU A 188 10.86 21.58 28.73
C GLU A 188 10.54 21.17 30.17
N PRO A 189 11.42 21.51 31.16
CA PRO A 189 11.11 21.29 32.55
C PRO A 189 9.81 22.00 32.89
N LYS A 190 8.87 21.32 33.55
CA LYS A 190 7.71 21.99 34.10
C LYS A 190 8.19 23.01 35.11
N GLU A 191 7.94 24.28 34.89
CA GLU A 191 8.05 25.27 35.94
C GLU A 191 7.06 24.86 37.04
N VAL A 192 7.58 24.53 38.22
CA VAL A 192 6.83 24.16 39.43
C VAL A 192 6.44 25.44 40.16
#